data_a28f7e1ec1c076f405504048a2b68aea
#
_entry.id   a28f7e1ec1c076f405504048a2b68aea
#
_cell.length_a   1.000
_cell.length_b   1.000
_cell.length_c   1.000
_cell.angle_alpha   90.00
_cell.angle_beta   90.00
_cell.angle_gamma   90.00
#
_symmetry.space_group_name_H-M   'P 1'
#
loop_
_entity.id
_entity.type
_entity.pdbx_description
1 polymer ?
#
loop_
_entity_poly.entity_id
_entity_poly.type
_entity_poly.pdbx_seq_one_letter_code
_entity_poly.pdbx_strand_id
1 'polypeptide(L)'
;LRGRDLVRLGLDGHRWGAAFPNRAAREAVDRALESVGASHFADGPLGLLSGGEQQRLRVAQALMGDPQVLLCDEPLLSLDLHHQQAVTALIDERRRAADTAVVFGTHEVNPVLPLVDRILYLVDGRWAIGSPDEVLTSETLSSLYGTDIDVLRVRGRIVVVGGPEGAHAEPGESHHHHLHGDDHEQLAH
;
A
#
# COMPACT_ATOMS: atom_id res chain seq x y z
N LEU A 1 9.93 11.46 18.17
CA LEU A 1 8.56 11.43 17.72
C LEU A 1 8.00 10.03 17.98
N ARG A 2 6.85 9.91 18.63
CA ARG A 2 6.12 8.66 18.84
C ARG A 2 5.08 8.47 17.73
N GLY A 3 4.59 7.25 17.56
CA GLY A 3 3.55 6.97 16.58
C GLY A 3 2.29 7.83 16.78
N ARG A 4 1.83 7.98 18.01
CA ARG A 4 0.69 8.83 18.36
C ARG A 4 0.90 10.32 18.04
N ASP A 5 2.13 10.83 18.16
CA ASP A 5 2.46 12.20 17.79
C ASP A 5 2.35 12.40 16.28
N LEU A 6 2.76 11.39 15.47
CA LEU A 6 2.62 11.41 14.03
C LEU A 6 1.14 11.52 13.63
N VAL A 7 0.28 10.67 14.19
CA VAL A 7 -1.16 10.70 13.88
C VAL A 7 -1.77 12.05 14.23
N ARG A 8 -1.39 12.61 15.37
CA ARG A 8 -1.85 13.92 15.80
C ARG A 8 -1.51 15.06 14.83
N LEU A 9 -0.38 14.99 14.13
CA LEU A 9 -0.01 15.99 13.11
C LEU A 9 -1.06 16.09 12.00
N GLY A 10 -1.88 15.07 11.79
CA GLY A 10 -3.02 15.13 10.87
C GLY A 10 -4.08 16.16 11.26
N LEU A 11 -4.21 16.49 12.56
CA LEU A 11 -5.11 17.54 13.04
C LEU A 11 -4.47 18.93 13.04
N ASP A 12 -3.24 19.02 13.51
CA ASP A 12 -2.60 20.27 13.91
C ASP A 12 -1.38 20.64 13.04
N GLY A 13 -0.94 19.77 12.13
CA GLY A 13 0.31 19.93 11.35
C GLY A 13 0.38 21.19 10.48
N HIS A 14 -0.76 21.81 10.19
CA HIS A 14 -0.85 23.09 9.43
C HIS A 14 -0.79 24.32 10.36
N ARG A 15 -0.80 24.15 11.67
CA ARG A 15 -0.82 25.25 12.65
C ARG A 15 0.57 25.47 13.23
N TRP A 16 1.05 26.71 13.14
CA TRP A 16 2.26 27.14 13.83
C TRP A 16 1.98 27.41 15.30
N GLY A 17 2.81 26.88 16.20
CA GLY A 17 2.73 27.09 17.64
C GLY A 17 2.50 25.80 18.43
N ALA A 18 2.56 25.92 19.76
CA ALA A 18 2.25 24.80 20.66
C ALA A 18 0.72 24.60 20.72
N ALA A 19 0.23 23.60 20.03
CA ALA A 19 -1.15 23.15 20.19
C ALA A 19 -1.28 22.47 21.55
N PHE A 20 -2.00 23.09 22.47
CA PHE A 20 -2.32 22.45 23.75
C PHE A 20 -3.23 21.24 23.50
N PRO A 21 -2.84 20.05 24.00
CA PRO A 21 -3.65 18.86 23.80
C PRO A 21 -4.98 19.02 24.55
N ASN A 22 -6.07 19.20 23.82
CA ASN A 22 -7.40 19.13 24.41
C ASN A 22 -7.89 17.68 24.43
N ARG A 23 -8.90 17.40 25.24
CA ARG A 23 -9.47 16.05 25.41
C ARG A 23 -10.03 15.52 24.08
N ALA A 24 -10.71 16.35 23.31
CA ALA A 24 -11.30 15.96 22.03
C ALA A 24 -10.25 15.51 20.99
N ALA A 25 -9.11 16.22 20.92
CA ALA A 25 -8.01 15.83 20.02
C ALA A 25 -7.39 14.49 20.44
N ARG A 26 -7.24 14.23 21.76
CA ARG A 26 -6.74 12.94 22.24
C ARG A 26 -7.69 11.80 21.86
N GLU A 27 -8.98 11.96 22.14
CA GLU A 27 -10.01 10.97 21.78
C GLU A 27 -10.07 10.71 20.27
N ALA A 28 -9.88 11.74 19.44
CA ALA A 28 -9.83 11.59 18.00
C ALA A 28 -8.60 10.76 17.54
N VAL A 29 -7.42 11.04 18.12
CA VAL A 29 -6.20 10.26 17.88
C VAL A 29 -6.38 8.82 18.33
N ASP A 30 -6.95 8.59 19.51
CA ASP A 30 -7.17 7.23 20.01
C ASP A 30 -8.10 6.42 19.11
N ARG A 31 -9.19 7.01 18.63
CA ARG A 31 -10.09 6.37 17.64
C ARG A 31 -9.38 6.07 16.32
N ALA A 32 -8.58 7.01 15.81
CA ALA A 32 -7.83 6.78 14.58
C ALA A 32 -6.79 5.66 14.74
N LEU A 33 -6.11 5.59 15.87
CA LEU A 33 -5.17 4.50 16.17
C LEU A 33 -5.87 3.15 16.30
N GLU A 34 -7.03 3.11 16.92
CA GLU A 34 -7.83 1.90 17.06
C GLU A 34 -8.30 1.39 15.71
N SER A 35 -8.78 2.28 14.83
CA SER A 35 -9.28 1.92 13.50
C SER A 35 -8.23 1.27 12.59
N VAL A 36 -6.95 1.60 12.76
CA VAL A 36 -5.84 0.98 12.02
C VAL A 36 -5.14 -0.13 12.83
N GLY A 37 -5.66 -0.52 14.00
CA GLY A 37 -5.05 -1.53 14.86
C GLY A 37 -3.68 -1.12 15.40
N ALA A 38 -3.42 0.18 15.60
CA ALA A 38 -2.12 0.71 16.00
C ALA A 38 -1.99 1.05 17.50
N SER A 39 -3.06 0.91 18.29
CA SER A 39 -3.09 1.36 19.68
C SER A 39 -1.98 0.78 20.55
N HIS A 40 -1.57 -0.47 20.31
CA HIS A 40 -0.60 -1.17 21.16
C HIS A 40 0.85 -0.77 20.92
N PHE A 41 1.20 -0.14 19.77
CA PHE A 41 2.56 0.34 19.48
C PHE A 41 2.65 1.87 19.30
N ALA A 42 1.53 2.57 19.36
CA ALA A 42 1.47 4.02 19.10
C ALA A 42 2.35 4.88 20.02
N ASP A 43 2.62 4.41 21.23
CA ASP A 43 3.45 5.13 22.21
C ASP A 43 4.95 4.85 22.04
N GLY A 44 5.32 3.92 21.15
CA GLY A 44 6.70 3.62 20.81
C GLY A 44 7.35 4.71 19.94
N PRO A 45 8.71 4.79 19.95
CA PRO A 45 9.45 5.67 19.06
C PRO A 45 9.22 5.27 17.61
N LEU A 46 8.82 6.22 16.76
CA LEU A 46 8.49 5.97 15.34
C LEU A 46 9.60 5.25 14.57
N GLY A 47 10.84 5.59 14.82
CA GLY A 47 12.00 4.99 14.12
C GLY A 47 12.30 3.54 14.52
N LEU A 48 11.65 3.00 15.57
CA LEU A 48 11.78 1.59 15.98
C LEU A 48 10.63 0.72 15.48
N LEU A 49 9.62 1.32 14.87
CA LEU A 49 8.48 0.61 14.32
C LEU A 49 8.82 -0.01 12.96
N SER A 50 8.24 -1.17 12.67
CA SER A 50 8.34 -1.80 11.35
C SER A 50 7.71 -0.93 10.26
N GLY A 51 8.07 -1.18 8.99
CA GLY A 51 7.50 -0.45 7.85
C GLY A 51 5.97 -0.51 7.82
N GLY A 52 5.39 -1.68 8.08
CA GLY A 52 3.93 -1.86 8.13
C GLY A 52 3.26 -1.11 9.29
N GLU A 53 3.89 -1.06 10.48
CA GLU A 53 3.40 -0.26 11.60
C GLU A 53 3.44 1.24 11.29
N GLN A 54 4.53 1.72 10.69
CA GLN A 54 4.64 3.11 10.26
C GLN A 54 3.59 3.45 9.19
N GLN A 55 3.34 2.53 8.25
CA GLN A 55 2.34 2.73 7.19
C GLN A 55 0.93 2.87 7.77
N ARG A 56 0.55 2.01 8.72
CA ARG A 56 -0.75 2.12 9.42
C ARG A 56 -0.91 3.47 10.14
N LEU A 57 0.15 3.97 10.78
CA LEU A 57 0.14 5.30 11.42
C LEU A 57 -0.02 6.44 10.40
N ARG A 58 0.60 6.33 9.21
CA ARG A 58 0.44 7.32 8.12
C ARG A 58 -0.99 7.34 7.59
N VAL A 59 -1.61 6.17 7.43
CA VAL A 59 -3.04 6.09 7.06
C VAL A 59 -3.91 6.75 8.13
N ALA A 60 -3.71 6.43 9.42
CA ALA A 60 -4.43 7.07 10.51
C ALA A 60 -4.24 8.60 10.50
N GLN A 61 -3.02 9.08 10.29
CA GLN A 61 -2.71 10.51 10.17
C GLN A 61 -3.48 11.17 9.02
N ALA A 62 -3.50 10.56 7.84
CA ALA A 62 -4.17 11.10 6.65
C ALA A 62 -5.69 11.21 6.84
N LEU A 63 -6.28 10.32 7.63
CA LEU A 63 -7.72 10.30 7.90
C LEU A 63 -8.17 11.28 8.99
N MET A 64 -7.23 11.82 9.79
CA MET A 64 -7.56 12.71 10.93
C MET A 64 -8.22 14.03 10.52
N GLY A 65 -7.93 14.56 9.33
CA GLY A 65 -8.32 15.90 8.90
C GLY A 65 -9.67 15.97 8.18
N ASP A 66 -10.46 14.92 8.17
CA ASP A 66 -11.70 14.83 7.39
C ASP A 66 -11.54 15.30 5.93
N PRO A 67 -10.58 14.74 5.17
CA PRO A 67 -10.24 15.21 3.84
C PRO A 67 -11.41 15.02 2.85
N GLN A 68 -11.64 16.00 1.98
CA GLN A 68 -12.54 15.84 0.83
C GLN A 68 -11.90 15.01 -0.28
N VAL A 69 -10.56 15.03 -0.39
CA VAL A 69 -9.77 14.24 -1.33
C VAL A 69 -8.65 13.57 -0.57
N LEU A 70 -8.53 12.25 -0.69
CA LEU A 70 -7.48 11.44 -0.11
C LEU A 70 -6.58 10.89 -1.23
N LEU A 71 -5.31 11.26 -1.20
CA LEU A 71 -4.30 10.74 -2.12
C LEU A 71 -3.48 9.68 -1.39
N CYS A 72 -3.55 8.44 -1.86
CA CYS A 72 -2.82 7.30 -1.32
C CYS A 72 -1.80 6.83 -2.34
N ASP A 73 -0.52 6.94 -2.03
CA ASP A 73 0.57 6.43 -2.84
C ASP A 73 1.14 5.18 -2.16
N GLU A 74 0.95 4.01 -2.80
CA GLU A 74 1.34 2.69 -2.30
C GLU A 74 0.96 2.43 -0.82
N PRO A 75 -0.28 2.70 -0.38
CA PRO A 75 -0.62 2.64 1.05
C PRO A 75 -0.65 1.21 1.61
N LEU A 76 -0.63 0.20 0.75
CA LEU A 76 -0.65 -1.23 1.12
C LEU A 76 0.73 -1.88 1.05
N LEU A 77 1.76 -1.15 0.59
CA LEU A 77 3.11 -1.65 0.47
C LEU A 77 3.64 -2.13 1.83
N SER A 78 4.29 -3.28 1.84
CA SER A 78 4.85 -3.92 3.05
C SER A 78 3.82 -4.34 4.12
N LEU A 79 2.54 -4.40 3.77
CA LEU A 79 1.50 -4.95 4.62
C LEU A 79 1.21 -6.41 4.23
N ASP A 80 1.00 -7.27 5.23
CA ASP A 80 0.43 -8.58 4.99
C ASP A 80 -1.04 -8.50 4.55
N LEU A 81 -1.58 -9.57 4.01
CA LEU A 81 -2.93 -9.64 3.46
C LEU A 81 -4.01 -9.18 4.45
N HIS A 82 -3.88 -9.54 5.73
CA HIS A 82 -4.85 -9.15 6.76
C HIS A 82 -4.85 -7.63 6.98
N HIS A 83 -3.66 -7.03 7.08
CA HIS A 83 -3.51 -5.58 7.24
C HIS A 83 -3.89 -4.82 5.97
N GLN A 84 -3.60 -5.34 4.77
CA GLN A 84 -4.08 -4.76 3.51
C GLN A 84 -5.60 -4.66 3.50
N GLN A 85 -6.31 -5.72 3.85
CA GLN A 85 -7.76 -5.74 3.92
C GLN A 85 -8.31 -4.74 4.95
N ALA A 86 -7.71 -4.68 6.13
CA ALA A 86 -8.13 -3.75 7.18
C ALA A 86 -7.96 -2.28 6.76
N VAL A 87 -6.81 -1.92 6.18
CA VAL A 87 -6.55 -0.56 5.68
C VAL A 87 -7.48 -0.19 4.52
N THR A 88 -7.69 -1.12 3.60
CA THR A 88 -8.58 -0.90 2.45
C THR A 88 -10.03 -0.70 2.90
N ALA A 89 -10.51 -1.52 3.84
CA ALA A 89 -11.85 -1.38 4.42
C ALA A 89 -12.03 -0.04 5.14
N LEU A 90 -11.03 0.41 5.89
CA LEU A 90 -11.04 1.70 6.58
C LEU A 90 -11.12 2.88 5.61
N ILE A 91 -10.35 2.84 4.52
CA ILE A 91 -10.39 3.88 3.48
C ILE A 91 -11.77 3.91 2.82
N ASP A 92 -12.35 2.74 2.52
CA ASP A 92 -13.68 2.64 1.92
C ASP A 92 -14.80 3.10 2.87
N GLU A 93 -14.74 2.74 4.14
CA GLU A 93 -15.66 3.24 5.17
C GLU A 93 -15.62 4.78 5.22
N ARG A 94 -14.42 5.35 5.22
CA ARG A 94 -14.24 6.79 5.21
C ARG A 94 -14.81 7.44 3.96
N ARG A 95 -14.52 6.88 2.77
CA ARG A 95 -15.04 7.34 1.49
C ARG A 95 -16.56 7.46 1.53
N ARG A 96 -17.23 6.43 2.05
CA ARG A 96 -18.70 6.39 2.12
C ARG A 96 -19.28 7.32 3.19
N ALA A 97 -18.63 7.41 4.35
CA ALA A 97 -19.16 8.18 5.47
C ALA A 97 -19.07 9.69 5.28
N ALA A 98 -18.08 10.17 4.52
CA ALA A 98 -17.79 11.61 4.36
C ALA A 98 -17.77 12.07 2.91
N ASP A 99 -18.22 11.25 1.94
CA ASP A 99 -18.18 11.55 0.50
C ASP A 99 -16.77 11.99 0.04
N THR A 100 -15.75 11.32 0.56
CA THR A 100 -14.35 11.60 0.26
C THR A 100 -13.97 10.99 -1.08
N ALA A 101 -13.44 11.79 -2.01
CA ALA A 101 -12.82 11.28 -3.23
C ALA A 101 -11.47 10.62 -2.87
N VAL A 102 -11.24 9.39 -3.32
CA VAL A 102 -10.00 8.66 -3.06
C VAL A 102 -9.27 8.39 -4.37
N VAL A 103 -8.01 8.84 -4.46
CA VAL A 103 -7.08 8.47 -5.53
C VAL A 103 -6.06 7.51 -4.95
N PHE A 104 -6.03 6.28 -5.47
CA PHE A 104 -5.22 5.20 -4.95
C PHE A 104 -4.16 4.81 -5.98
N GLY A 105 -2.91 5.18 -5.77
CA GLY A 105 -1.76 4.75 -6.57
C GLY A 105 -1.26 3.42 -6.03
N THR A 106 -1.19 2.39 -6.90
CA THR A 106 -0.66 1.08 -6.56
C THR A 106 -0.25 0.32 -7.81
N HIS A 107 0.72 -0.57 -7.67
CA HIS A 107 1.05 -1.56 -8.69
C HIS A 107 0.29 -2.89 -8.50
N GLU A 108 -0.41 -3.04 -7.37
CA GLU A 108 -1.18 -4.25 -7.04
C GLU A 108 -2.67 -3.92 -6.93
N VAL A 109 -3.45 -4.23 -7.97
CA VAL A 109 -4.85 -3.84 -8.08
C VAL A 109 -5.79 -4.72 -7.24
N ASN A 110 -5.45 -5.99 -7.02
CA ASN A 110 -6.35 -6.98 -6.43
C ASN A 110 -6.92 -6.61 -5.05
N PRO A 111 -6.14 -6.04 -4.11
CA PRO A 111 -6.66 -5.67 -2.80
C PRO A 111 -7.74 -4.60 -2.85
N VAL A 112 -7.71 -3.71 -3.86
CA VAL A 112 -8.63 -2.58 -3.99
C VAL A 112 -9.71 -2.79 -5.06
N LEU A 113 -9.55 -3.78 -5.93
CA LEU A 113 -10.42 -4.04 -7.07
C LEU A 113 -11.93 -4.03 -6.75
N PRO A 114 -12.41 -4.62 -5.64
CA PRO A 114 -13.83 -4.60 -5.31
C PRO A 114 -14.40 -3.22 -4.97
N LEU A 115 -13.55 -2.22 -4.74
CA LEU A 115 -13.92 -0.90 -4.23
C LEU A 115 -13.68 0.22 -5.25
N VAL A 116 -13.03 -0.12 -6.38
CA VAL A 116 -12.62 0.83 -7.39
C VAL A 116 -13.76 1.11 -8.37
N ASP A 117 -14.12 2.38 -8.52
CA ASP A 117 -15.10 2.83 -9.51
C ASP A 117 -14.45 3.00 -10.88
N ARG A 118 -13.21 3.56 -10.93
CA ARG A 118 -12.47 3.80 -12.17
C ARG A 118 -10.99 3.55 -11.99
N ILE A 119 -10.36 3.07 -13.06
CA ILE A 119 -8.92 2.85 -13.15
C ILE A 119 -8.33 3.81 -14.18
N LEU A 120 -7.25 4.49 -13.82
CA LEU A 120 -6.30 5.09 -14.74
C LEU A 120 -5.06 4.20 -14.79
N TYR A 121 -4.86 3.49 -15.89
CA TYR A 121 -3.71 2.62 -16.10
C TYR A 121 -2.66 3.34 -16.93
N LEU A 122 -1.42 3.36 -16.46
CA LEU A 122 -0.32 4.11 -17.07
C LEU A 122 0.85 3.17 -17.40
N VAL A 123 1.32 3.19 -18.64
CA VAL A 123 2.48 2.41 -19.11
C VAL A 123 3.25 3.23 -20.13
N ASP A 124 4.50 3.57 -19.85
CA ASP A 124 5.44 4.22 -20.78
C ASP A 124 4.85 5.41 -21.55
N GLY A 125 4.11 6.28 -20.85
CA GLY A 125 3.45 7.45 -21.45
C GLY A 125 2.15 7.17 -22.18
N ARG A 126 1.72 5.92 -22.29
CA ARG A 126 0.39 5.51 -22.75
C ARG A 126 -0.54 5.37 -21.56
N TRP A 127 -1.83 5.52 -21.76
CA TRP A 127 -2.80 5.39 -20.68
C TRP A 127 -4.14 4.86 -21.18
N ALA A 128 -4.87 4.25 -20.29
CA ALA A 128 -6.28 3.91 -20.42
C ALA A 128 -7.03 4.30 -19.16
N ILE A 129 -8.26 4.79 -19.31
CA ILE A 129 -9.12 5.15 -18.20
C ILE A 129 -10.53 4.61 -18.42
N GLY A 130 -11.09 3.98 -17.40
CA GLY A 130 -12.43 3.38 -17.49
C GLY A 130 -12.79 2.64 -16.20
N SER A 131 -13.87 1.89 -16.24
CA SER A 131 -14.19 0.90 -15.21
C SER A 131 -13.13 -0.22 -15.18
N PRO A 132 -13.03 -0.97 -14.07
CA PRO A 132 -12.15 -2.14 -14.02
C PRO A 132 -12.37 -3.13 -15.17
N ASP A 133 -13.62 -3.33 -15.58
CA ASP A 133 -13.97 -4.26 -16.66
C ASP A 133 -13.59 -3.75 -18.05
N GLU A 134 -13.52 -2.45 -18.26
CA GLU A 134 -13.09 -1.84 -19.51
C GLU A 134 -11.56 -1.78 -19.64
N VAL A 135 -10.86 -1.50 -18.54
CA VAL A 135 -9.41 -1.28 -18.55
C VAL A 135 -8.63 -2.59 -18.38
N LEU A 136 -9.06 -3.48 -17.47
CA LEU A 136 -8.35 -4.73 -17.17
C LEU A 136 -8.81 -5.85 -18.10
N THR A 137 -8.52 -5.68 -19.40
CA THR A 137 -8.75 -6.65 -20.47
C THR A 137 -7.45 -6.97 -21.19
N SER A 138 -7.37 -8.18 -21.79
CA SER A 138 -6.20 -8.59 -22.60
C SER A 138 -5.96 -7.60 -23.74
N GLU A 139 -7.00 -7.13 -24.41
CA GLU A 139 -6.91 -6.19 -25.52
C GLU A 139 -6.33 -4.84 -25.07
N THR A 140 -6.87 -4.25 -24.02
CA THR A 140 -6.42 -2.95 -23.51
C THR A 140 -4.98 -3.02 -23.04
N LEU A 141 -4.63 -4.04 -22.22
CA LEU A 141 -3.28 -4.16 -21.70
C LEU A 141 -2.27 -4.50 -22.79
N SER A 142 -2.59 -5.38 -23.74
CA SER A 142 -1.72 -5.65 -24.89
C SER A 142 -1.44 -4.39 -25.72
N SER A 143 -2.47 -3.55 -25.92
CA SER A 143 -2.31 -2.26 -26.62
C SER A 143 -1.41 -1.29 -25.85
N LEU A 144 -1.53 -1.22 -24.52
CA LEU A 144 -0.72 -0.33 -23.68
C LEU A 144 0.75 -0.75 -23.64
N TYR A 145 1.00 -2.04 -23.47
CA TYR A 145 2.35 -2.59 -23.39
C TYR A 145 3.01 -2.79 -24.76
N GLY A 146 2.21 -2.90 -25.83
CA GLY A 146 2.71 -3.18 -27.17
C GLY A 146 3.19 -4.62 -27.36
N THR A 147 2.72 -5.55 -26.55
CA THR A 147 3.01 -6.99 -26.59
C THR A 147 1.78 -7.77 -26.15
N ASP A 148 1.72 -9.06 -26.49
CA ASP A 148 0.60 -9.91 -26.10
C ASP A 148 0.55 -10.10 -24.58
N ILE A 149 -0.59 -9.75 -24.01
CA ILE A 149 -0.87 -9.90 -22.58
C ILE A 149 -2.22 -10.60 -22.40
N ASP A 150 -2.22 -11.64 -21.60
CA ASP A 150 -3.43 -12.31 -21.15
C ASP A 150 -3.88 -11.80 -19.78
N VAL A 151 -5.15 -11.41 -19.70
CA VAL A 151 -5.80 -11.04 -18.42
C VAL A 151 -6.79 -12.13 -18.05
N LEU A 152 -6.48 -12.84 -16.99
CA LEU A 152 -7.29 -13.93 -16.48
C LEU A 152 -8.05 -13.48 -15.24
N ARG A 153 -9.33 -13.85 -15.15
CA ARG A 153 -10.13 -13.65 -13.93
C ARG A 153 -10.30 -14.97 -13.20
N VAL A 154 -9.66 -15.08 -12.04
CA VAL A 154 -9.69 -16.31 -11.25
C VAL A 154 -10.23 -16.00 -9.85
N ARG A 155 -11.40 -16.52 -9.51
CA ARG A 155 -12.05 -16.33 -8.20
C ARG A 155 -12.15 -14.85 -7.78
N GLY A 156 -12.49 -13.97 -8.74
CA GLY A 156 -12.63 -12.52 -8.50
C GLY A 156 -11.30 -11.74 -8.46
N ARG A 157 -10.18 -12.40 -8.71
CA ARG A 157 -8.86 -11.77 -8.83
C ARG A 157 -8.45 -11.63 -10.29
N ILE A 158 -7.69 -10.60 -10.58
CA ILE A 158 -7.05 -10.39 -11.88
C ILE A 158 -5.64 -10.98 -11.81
N VAL A 159 -5.31 -11.79 -12.80
CA VAL A 159 -3.96 -12.33 -13.03
C VAL A 159 -3.55 -11.89 -14.44
N VAL A 160 -2.45 -11.17 -14.53
CA VAL A 160 -1.87 -10.70 -15.78
C VAL A 160 -0.72 -11.62 -16.14
N VAL A 161 -0.74 -12.18 -17.35
CA VAL A 161 0.27 -13.12 -17.87
C VAL A 161 0.80 -12.59 -19.19
N GLY A 162 2.11 -12.64 -19.38
CA GLY A 162 2.79 -12.07 -20.56
C GLY A 162 3.30 -10.66 -20.30
N GLY A 163 3.84 -10.03 -21.30
CA GLY A 163 4.52 -8.74 -21.21
C GLY A 163 6.03 -8.89 -21.38
N PRO A 164 6.78 -7.78 -21.47
CA PRO A 164 8.23 -7.82 -21.56
C PRO A 164 8.81 -8.55 -20.36
N GLU A 165 9.71 -9.49 -20.60
CA GLU A 165 10.41 -10.22 -19.54
C GLU A 165 11.05 -9.22 -18.55
N GLY A 166 10.53 -9.16 -17.32
CA GLY A 166 11.03 -8.29 -16.27
C GLY A 166 9.97 -7.50 -15.49
N ALA A 167 8.71 -7.44 -15.93
CA ALA A 167 7.69 -6.61 -15.29
C ALA A 167 7.13 -7.17 -13.97
N HIS A 168 7.30 -8.46 -13.69
CA HIS A 168 6.86 -9.13 -12.45
C HIS A 168 7.82 -10.25 -12.03
N ALA A 169 9.11 -9.92 -11.84
CA ALA A 169 9.97 -10.81 -11.07
C ALA A 169 9.64 -10.59 -9.59
N GLU A 170 8.88 -11.53 -9.01
CA GLU A 170 8.89 -11.72 -7.56
C GLU A 170 10.36 -11.77 -7.10
N PRO A 171 10.75 -11.16 -5.98
CA PRO A 171 12.07 -11.37 -5.41
C PRO A 171 12.13 -12.83 -4.92
N GLY A 172 12.44 -13.74 -5.85
CA GLY A 172 12.64 -15.15 -5.58
C GLY A 172 13.88 -15.35 -4.74
N GLU A 173 13.74 -16.16 -3.75
CA GLU A 173 14.70 -16.71 -2.85
C GLU A 173 16.07 -16.96 -3.52
N SER A 174 17.08 -16.20 -3.07
CA SER A 174 18.46 -16.51 -3.39
C SER A 174 18.88 -17.80 -2.67
N HIS A 175 18.77 -18.92 -3.35
CA HIS A 175 19.44 -20.15 -2.94
C HIS A 175 20.95 -19.93 -3.00
N HIS A 176 21.54 -19.67 -1.86
CA HIS A 176 22.98 -19.79 -1.68
C HIS A 176 23.36 -21.28 -1.80
N HIS A 177 23.77 -21.68 -2.99
CA HIS A 177 24.54 -22.91 -3.15
C HIS A 177 25.94 -22.70 -2.56
N HIS A 178 26.14 -23.20 -1.34
CA HIS A 178 27.48 -23.47 -0.85
C HIS A 178 28.07 -24.64 -1.65
N LEU A 179 28.94 -24.32 -2.57
CA LEU A 179 29.85 -25.31 -3.14
C LEU A 179 30.96 -25.50 -2.13
N HIS A 180 30.89 -26.65 -1.41
CA HIS A 180 32.03 -27.24 -0.78
C HIS A 180 32.94 -27.78 -1.88
N GLY A 181 34.08 -27.14 -2.07
CA GLY A 181 35.21 -27.68 -2.79
C GLY A 181 36.19 -28.26 -1.79
N ASP A 182 36.13 -29.56 -1.63
CA ASP A 182 37.25 -30.33 -1.09
C ASP A 182 38.33 -30.37 -2.17
N ASP A 183 39.50 -29.86 -1.86
CA ASP A 183 40.73 -30.27 -2.53
C ASP A 183 41.80 -30.55 -1.48
N HIS A 184 41.91 -31.83 -1.21
CA HIS A 184 43.12 -32.45 -0.67
C HIS A 184 44.16 -32.45 -1.77
N GLU A 185 45.29 -31.83 -1.54
CA GLU A 185 46.53 -32.29 -2.16
C GLU A 185 47.68 -32.25 -1.18
N GLN A 186 48.18 -33.47 -0.94
CA GLN A 186 49.44 -33.79 -0.29
C GLN A 186 50.61 -33.28 -1.12
N LEU A 187 51.74 -33.00 -0.45
CA LEU A 187 53.12 -33.43 -0.72
C LEU A 187 54.05 -32.57 0.10
N ALA A 188 54.68 -33.14 1.11
CA ALA A 188 56.05 -33.70 1.24
C ALA A 188 57.19 -32.75 0.75
N HIS A 189 57.87 -32.18 1.67
CA HIS A 189 59.26 -32.38 2.04
C HIS A 189 59.64 -31.52 3.23
#